data_ec4765a58030628d5ce9843e3faad0b7
#
_entry.id   ec4765a58030628d5ce9843e3faad0b7
#
_cell.length_a   1.000
_cell.length_b   1.000
_cell.length_c   1.000
_cell.angle_alpha   90.00
_cell.angle_beta   90.00
_cell.angle_gamma   90.00
#
_symmetry.space_group_name_H-M   'P 1'
#
loop_
_entity.id
_entity.type
_entity.pdbx_description
1 polymer ?
#
loop_
_entity_poly.entity_id
_entity_poly.type
_entity_poly.pdbx_seq_one_letter_code
_entity_poly.pdbx_strand_id
1 'polypeptide(L)'
;MQITTNELTAEFFYRKPLEIGEPKPVFGLAPSDPDRPDQEAHLKTVKNARGQGHCLSEAGFVLLEHDTVVSDFYDDDHVAEIYYPEMQALAQQETGADKVFVMSHITRNEAEAALGKRLGAHRLVHNDFTPNF
;
A
#
# COMPACT_ATOMS: atom_id res chain seq x y z
N MET A 1 8.52 -8.39 19.87
CA MET A 1 9.31 -9.44 19.18
C MET A 1 10.27 -8.74 18.23
N GLN A 2 11.58 -8.69 18.56
CA GLN A 2 12.59 -8.09 17.69
C GLN A 2 12.85 -9.06 16.54
N ILE A 3 12.50 -8.69 15.32
CA ILE A 3 12.92 -9.39 14.12
C ILE A 3 14.39 -9.00 13.89
N THR A 4 15.28 -9.90 14.23
CA THR A 4 16.74 -9.71 14.11
C THR A 4 17.31 -10.03 12.73
N THR A 5 16.48 -10.42 11.76
CA THR A 5 16.92 -10.68 10.40
C THR A 5 16.78 -9.40 9.56
N ASN A 6 17.91 -8.94 8.98
CA ASN A 6 17.92 -7.79 8.07
C ASN A 6 17.22 -8.06 6.73
N GLU A 7 16.97 -9.32 6.41
CA GLU A 7 16.38 -9.76 5.16
C GLU A 7 15.45 -10.94 5.40
N LEU A 8 14.38 -11.01 4.61
CA LEU A 8 13.52 -12.18 4.52
C LEU A 8 13.18 -12.43 3.05
N THR A 9 12.82 -13.67 2.72
CA THR A 9 12.30 -14.00 1.38
C THR A 9 10.78 -14.14 1.47
N ALA A 10 10.09 -13.47 0.56
CA ALA A 10 8.64 -13.53 0.46
C ALA A 10 8.21 -13.70 -1.00
N GLU A 11 7.04 -14.27 -1.19
CA GLU A 11 6.41 -14.45 -2.49
C GLU A 11 5.58 -13.22 -2.83
N PHE A 12 5.80 -12.69 -4.02
CA PHE A 12 5.08 -11.55 -4.57
C PHE A 12 4.42 -11.96 -5.88
N PHE A 13 3.17 -11.55 -6.06
CA PHE A 13 2.40 -11.84 -7.27
C PHE A 13 2.49 -10.68 -8.24
N TYR A 14 2.82 -10.98 -9.48
CA TYR A 14 2.89 -10.03 -10.59
C TYR A 14 1.90 -10.45 -11.68
N ARG A 15 1.40 -9.48 -12.41
CA ARG A 15 0.65 -9.77 -13.62
C ARG A 15 1.59 -10.31 -14.70
N LYS A 16 1.17 -11.37 -15.36
CA LYS A 16 1.86 -11.85 -16.56
C LYS A 16 1.83 -10.78 -17.66
N PRO A 17 2.87 -10.69 -18.50
CA PRO A 17 2.83 -9.83 -19.68
C PRO A 17 1.60 -10.17 -20.54
N LEU A 18 0.93 -9.15 -21.07
CA LEU A 18 -0.17 -9.36 -22.02
C LEU A 18 0.40 -9.81 -23.37
N GLU A 19 -0.21 -10.80 -23.99
CA GLU A 19 0.09 -11.16 -25.37
C GLU A 19 -0.52 -10.13 -26.34
N ILE A 20 0.04 -10.06 -27.55
CA ILE A 20 -0.46 -9.13 -28.58
C ILE A 20 -1.89 -9.51 -28.95
N GLY A 21 -2.83 -8.59 -28.74
CA GLY A 21 -4.25 -8.80 -29.03
C GLY A 21 -5.10 -9.24 -27.84
N GLU A 22 -4.50 -9.49 -26.69
CA GLU A 22 -5.28 -9.73 -25.48
C GLU A 22 -5.97 -8.44 -24.98
N PRO A 23 -7.21 -8.56 -24.51
CA PRO A 23 -7.92 -7.42 -23.95
C PRO A 23 -7.20 -6.91 -22.69
N LYS A 24 -7.11 -5.59 -22.56
CA LYS A 24 -6.57 -5.00 -21.34
C LYS A 24 -7.43 -5.42 -20.14
N PRO A 25 -6.80 -5.81 -19.02
CA PRO A 25 -7.54 -6.23 -17.84
C PRO A 25 -8.36 -5.06 -17.29
N VAL A 26 -9.59 -5.37 -16.91
CA VAL A 26 -10.42 -4.40 -16.18
C VAL A 26 -10.05 -4.47 -14.71
N PHE A 27 -9.64 -3.33 -14.17
CA PHE A 27 -9.40 -3.19 -12.74
C PHE A 27 -10.73 -3.04 -12.02
N GLY A 28 -10.97 -3.89 -11.04
CA GLY A 28 -12.17 -3.84 -10.22
C GLY A 28 -11.81 -4.06 -8.74
N LEU A 29 -12.75 -3.77 -7.86
CA LEU A 29 -12.65 -4.01 -6.42
C LEU A 29 -12.80 -5.50 -6.05
N ALA A 30 -12.68 -6.41 -7.02
CA ALA A 30 -12.76 -7.84 -6.77
C ALA A 30 -11.63 -8.27 -5.81
N PRO A 31 -11.92 -9.18 -4.86
CA PRO A 31 -10.90 -9.76 -4.02
C PRO A 31 -9.76 -10.31 -4.86
N SER A 32 -8.52 -10.14 -4.39
CA SER A 32 -7.37 -10.76 -5.05
C SER A 32 -7.48 -12.27 -4.90
N ASP A 33 -7.82 -12.96 -5.98
CA ASP A 33 -7.81 -14.41 -6.04
C ASP A 33 -6.36 -14.87 -6.25
N PRO A 34 -5.76 -15.63 -5.31
CA PRO A 34 -4.39 -16.12 -5.46
C PRO A 34 -4.22 -17.08 -6.65
N ASP A 35 -5.29 -17.72 -7.11
CA ASP A 35 -5.27 -18.71 -8.18
C ASP A 35 -5.59 -18.10 -9.57
N ARG A 36 -5.53 -16.80 -9.72
CA ARG A 36 -5.79 -16.14 -10.99
C ARG A 36 -4.77 -16.55 -12.06
N PRO A 37 -5.21 -17.02 -13.23
CA PRO A 37 -4.32 -17.50 -14.30
C PRO A 37 -3.46 -16.40 -14.93
N ASP A 38 -3.87 -15.12 -14.78
CA ASP A 38 -3.16 -13.94 -15.28
C ASP A 38 -2.05 -13.44 -14.34
N GLN A 39 -1.76 -14.18 -13.27
CA GLN A 39 -0.73 -13.84 -12.30
C GLN A 39 0.36 -14.89 -12.23
N GLU A 40 1.55 -14.48 -11.81
CA GLU A 40 2.67 -15.35 -11.51
C GLU A 40 3.36 -14.92 -10.21
N ALA A 41 3.82 -15.91 -9.47
CA ALA A 41 4.50 -15.69 -8.19
C ALA A 41 6.01 -15.60 -8.39
N HIS A 42 6.64 -14.62 -7.75
CA HIS A 42 8.09 -14.47 -7.72
C HIS A 42 8.59 -14.36 -6.29
N LEU A 43 9.59 -15.17 -5.95
CA LEU A 43 10.31 -15.02 -4.70
C LEU A 43 11.21 -13.78 -4.77
N LYS A 44 11.06 -12.88 -3.80
CA LYS A 44 11.85 -11.66 -3.68
C LYS A 44 12.46 -11.53 -2.28
N THR A 45 13.66 -11.00 -2.24
CA THR A 45 14.31 -10.63 -0.98
C THR A 45 13.74 -9.29 -0.51
N VAL A 46 13.18 -9.28 0.69
CA VAL A 46 12.67 -8.07 1.36
C VAL A 46 13.69 -7.65 2.42
N LYS A 47 14.15 -6.43 2.32
CA LYS A 47 15.13 -5.86 3.25
C LYS A 47 14.45 -5.03 4.32
N ASN A 48 15.01 -5.06 5.53
CA ASN A 48 14.56 -4.19 6.60
C ASN A 48 15.04 -2.75 6.33
N ALA A 49 14.11 -1.84 6.08
CA ALA A 49 14.40 -0.43 5.84
C ALA A 49 14.53 0.41 7.13
N ARG A 50 14.22 -0.17 8.29
CA ARG A 50 14.27 0.55 9.58
C ARG A 50 15.71 0.90 9.93
N GLY A 51 15.94 2.15 10.33
CA GLY A 51 17.26 2.64 10.72
C GLY A 51 18.28 2.78 9.58
N GLN A 52 17.85 2.65 8.31
CA GLN A 52 18.71 2.81 7.15
C GLN A 52 18.89 4.28 6.71
N GLY A 53 18.13 5.21 7.29
CA GLY A 53 18.23 6.62 6.96
C GLY A 53 17.74 6.99 5.56
N HIS A 54 16.85 6.19 4.98
CA HIS A 54 16.26 6.51 3.67
C HIS A 54 15.50 7.84 3.70
N CYS A 55 15.63 8.61 2.62
CA CYS A 55 14.91 9.87 2.44
C CYS A 55 14.18 9.90 1.09
N LEU A 56 13.18 10.77 0.98
CA LEU A 56 12.33 10.86 -0.22
C LEU A 56 13.11 11.18 -1.49
N SER A 57 14.11 12.06 -1.41
CA SER A 57 14.90 12.52 -2.57
C SER A 57 15.80 11.44 -3.17
N GLU A 58 16.23 10.46 -2.37
CA GLU A 58 17.17 9.42 -2.81
C GLU A 58 16.46 8.08 -3.04
N ALA A 59 15.58 7.70 -2.11
CA ALA A 59 14.95 6.38 -2.11
C ALA A 59 13.49 6.40 -2.62
N GLY A 60 12.87 7.57 -2.74
CA GLY A 60 11.46 7.71 -3.10
C GLY A 60 10.50 7.36 -1.95
N PHE A 61 11.02 7.06 -0.77
CA PHE A 61 10.24 6.81 0.44
C PHE A 61 11.02 7.24 1.68
N VAL A 62 10.30 7.45 2.77
CA VAL A 62 10.85 7.66 4.11
C VAL A 62 10.00 6.89 5.12
N LEU A 63 10.63 6.36 6.16
CA LEU A 63 9.95 5.72 7.29
C LEU A 63 9.99 6.67 8.48
N LEU A 64 8.84 7.11 8.91
CA LEU A 64 8.68 8.06 10.01
C LEU A 64 7.98 7.39 11.19
N GLU A 65 8.32 7.83 12.39
CA GLU A 65 7.50 7.60 13.58
C GLU A 65 6.45 8.71 13.65
N HIS A 66 5.19 8.32 13.81
CA HIS A 66 4.07 9.23 13.89
C HIS A 66 3.09 8.75 14.95
N ASP A 67 2.83 9.61 15.93
CA ASP A 67 1.81 9.40 16.93
C ASP A 67 0.49 9.97 16.43
N THR A 68 -0.53 9.12 16.37
CA THR A 68 -1.89 9.53 16.03
C THR A 68 -2.81 9.44 17.23
N VAL A 69 -3.79 10.34 17.30
CA VAL A 69 -4.84 10.28 18.33
C VAL A 69 -6.09 9.51 17.86
N VAL A 70 -6.05 8.94 16.67
CA VAL A 70 -7.12 8.05 16.17
C VAL A 70 -7.17 6.80 17.05
N SER A 71 -8.31 6.56 17.68
CA SER A 71 -8.54 5.40 18.55
C SER A 71 -9.18 4.21 17.83
N ASP A 72 -9.92 4.48 16.76
CA ASP A 72 -10.58 3.45 15.93
C ASP A 72 -10.44 3.78 14.44
N PHE A 73 -9.62 3.03 13.73
CA PHE A 73 -9.45 3.15 12.28
C PHE A 73 -10.59 2.53 11.46
N TYR A 74 -11.59 1.94 12.12
CA TYR A 74 -12.79 1.41 11.47
C TYR A 74 -13.97 2.39 11.49
N ASP A 75 -13.83 3.50 12.21
CA ASP A 75 -14.74 4.64 12.15
C ASP A 75 -14.25 5.63 11.08
N ASP A 76 -14.88 5.58 9.90
CA ASP A 76 -14.46 6.36 8.73
C ASP A 76 -14.60 7.88 8.98
N ASP A 77 -15.61 8.31 9.75
CA ASP A 77 -15.80 9.71 10.10
C ASP A 77 -14.69 10.19 11.05
N HIS A 78 -14.35 9.38 12.05
CA HIS A 78 -13.27 9.67 12.99
C HIS A 78 -11.89 9.72 12.29
N VAL A 79 -11.64 8.81 11.33
CA VAL A 79 -10.43 8.84 10.49
C VAL A 79 -10.39 10.10 9.63
N ALA A 80 -11.50 10.49 9.01
CA ALA A 80 -11.53 11.68 8.16
C ALA A 80 -11.34 12.98 8.97
N GLU A 81 -11.91 13.05 10.17
CA GLU A 81 -11.82 14.23 11.04
C GLU A 81 -10.43 14.41 11.64
N ILE A 82 -9.75 13.33 12.03
CA ILE A 82 -8.49 13.38 12.77
C ILE A 82 -7.30 12.99 11.88
N TYR A 83 -7.33 11.81 11.27
CA TYR A 83 -6.16 11.27 10.58
C TYR A 83 -5.85 12.02 9.28
N TYR A 84 -6.86 12.52 8.56
CA TYR A 84 -6.61 13.28 7.34
C TYR A 84 -5.81 14.55 7.59
N PRO A 85 -6.18 15.42 8.56
CA PRO A 85 -5.35 16.58 8.92
C PRO A 85 -3.94 16.20 9.38
N GLU A 86 -3.78 15.13 10.17
CA GLU A 86 -2.47 14.65 10.59
C GLU A 86 -1.61 14.25 9.38
N MET A 87 -2.15 13.48 8.45
CA MET A 87 -1.44 13.04 7.23
C MET A 87 -1.14 14.19 6.27
N GLN A 88 -2.04 15.16 6.17
CA GLN A 88 -1.80 16.37 5.37
C GLN A 88 -0.62 17.17 5.94
N ALA A 89 -0.59 17.39 7.24
CA ALA A 89 0.50 18.10 7.90
C ALA A 89 1.84 17.36 7.77
N LEU A 90 1.83 16.05 7.99
CA LEU A 90 3.01 15.20 7.86
C LEU A 90 3.57 15.24 6.42
N ALA A 91 2.70 15.05 5.43
CA ALA A 91 3.10 15.08 4.03
C ALA A 91 3.61 16.47 3.59
N GLN A 92 3.02 17.57 4.06
CA GLN A 92 3.54 18.92 3.81
C GLN A 92 4.94 19.09 4.41
N GLN A 93 5.14 18.64 5.65
CA GLN A 93 6.43 18.72 6.32
C GLN A 93 7.52 17.96 5.55
N GLU A 94 7.24 16.73 5.12
CA GLU A 94 8.22 15.86 4.48
C GLU A 94 8.51 16.21 3.03
N THR A 95 7.53 16.77 2.33
CA THR A 95 7.65 17.06 0.89
C THR A 95 7.91 18.54 0.57
N GLY A 96 7.60 19.44 1.50
CA GLY A 96 7.58 20.88 1.26
C GLY A 96 6.43 21.34 0.35
N ALA A 97 5.41 20.52 0.15
CA ALA A 97 4.26 20.85 -0.70
C ALA A 97 3.43 21.99 -0.08
N ASP A 98 3.00 22.94 -0.90
CA ASP A 98 2.13 24.05 -0.46
C ASP A 98 0.75 23.56 -0.03
N LYS A 99 0.26 22.48 -0.66
CA LYS A 99 -1.05 21.89 -0.37
C LYS A 99 -0.99 20.37 -0.52
N VAL A 100 -1.66 19.67 0.41
CA VAL A 100 -1.87 18.23 0.39
C VAL A 100 -3.36 17.96 0.53
N PHE A 101 -3.87 17.01 -0.26
CA PHE A 101 -5.25 16.56 -0.21
C PHE A 101 -5.28 15.05 0.00
N VAL A 102 -6.04 14.60 0.99
CA VAL A 102 -6.37 13.19 1.14
C VAL A 102 -7.64 12.92 0.32
N MET A 103 -7.53 12.08 -0.68
CA MET A 103 -8.68 11.74 -1.56
C MET A 103 -9.60 10.73 -0.89
N SER A 104 -9.03 9.71 -0.27
CA SER A 104 -9.77 8.65 0.42
C SER A 104 -8.80 7.81 1.26
N HIS A 105 -9.35 6.95 2.11
CA HIS A 105 -8.61 5.87 2.75
C HIS A 105 -9.31 4.53 2.51
N ILE A 106 -8.57 3.45 2.68
CA ILE A 106 -9.09 2.09 2.61
C ILE A 106 -8.55 1.30 3.80
N THR A 107 -9.45 0.89 4.68
CA THR A 107 -9.11 0.00 5.79
C THR A 107 -9.22 -1.45 5.33
N ARG A 108 -8.13 -2.20 5.45
CA ARG A 108 -8.03 -3.59 5.02
C ARG A 108 -7.87 -4.52 6.23
N ASN A 109 -8.60 -5.61 6.23
CA ASN A 109 -8.53 -6.63 7.28
C ASN A 109 -8.88 -7.99 6.68
N GLU A 110 -7.91 -8.93 6.71
CA GLU A 110 -8.08 -10.28 6.13
C GLU A 110 -9.20 -11.08 6.81
N ALA A 111 -9.31 -11.00 8.13
CA ALA A 111 -10.35 -11.73 8.85
C ALA A 111 -11.76 -11.23 8.52
N GLU A 112 -11.91 -9.92 8.36
CA GLU A 112 -13.19 -9.31 7.97
C GLU A 112 -13.49 -9.46 6.48
N ALA A 113 -12.45 -9.55 5.63
CA ALA A 113 -12.60 -9.84 4.22
C ALA A 113 -13.20 -11.24 3.99
N ALA A 114 -12.78 -12.23 4.77
CA ALA A 114 -13.37 -13.56 4.75
C ALA A 114 -14.85 -13.59 5.12
N LEU A 115 -15.32 -12.58 5.84
CA LEU A 115 -16.74 -12.38 6.21
C LEU A 115 -17.50 -11.43 5.26
N GLY A 116 -16.84 -10.95 4.21
CA GLY A 116 -17.43 -10.00 3.25
C GLY A 116 -17.68 -8.60 3.81
N LYS A 117 -17.06 -8.25 4.95
CA LYS A 117 -17.28 -6.96 5.62
C LYS A 117 -16.31 -5.87 5.18
N ARG A 118 -15.09 -6.22 4.80
CA ARG A 118 -14.04 -5.28 4.39
C ARG A 118 -13.20 -5.87 3.26
N LEU A 119 -12.32 -5.05 2.68
CA LEU A 119 -11.36 -5.52 1.71
C LEU A 119 -10.19 -6.23 2.40
N GLY A 120 -9.70 -7.29 1.80
CA GLY A 120 -8.46 -7.95 2.21
C GLY A 120 -7.21 -7.23 1.71
N ALA A 121 -6.02 -7.77 2.02
CA ALA A 121 -4.77 -7.27 1.50
C ALA A 121 -4.73 -7.35 -0.03
N HIS A 122 -4.14 -6.37 -0.67
CA HIS A 122 -3.90 -6.40 -2.12
C HIS A 122 -2.62 -7.18 -2.38
N ARG A 123 -2.73 -8.34 -3.01
CA ARG A 123 -1.60 -9.27 -3.19
C ARG A 123 -0.80 -9.03 -4.47
N LEU A 124 -1.38 -8.34 -5.46
CA LEU A 124 -0.74 -8.06 -6.73
C LEU A 124 0.17 -6.83 -6.61
N VAL A 125 1.42 -6.98 -6.99
CA VAL A 125 2.34 -5.84 -7.14
C VAL A 125 1.89 -4.99 -8.32
N HIS A 126 1.71 -3.70 -8.10
CA HIS A 126 1.24 -2.76 -9.11
C HIS A 126 1.84 -1.36 -8.88
N ASN A 127 1.67 -0.52 -9.87
CA ASN A 127 1.98 0.90 -9.81
C ASN A 127 0.72 1.68 -10.19
N ASP A 128 0.33 2.63 -9.36
CA ASP A 128 -0.85 3.47 -9.60
C ASP A 128 -0.60 4.55 -10.65
N PHE A 129 0.67 4.87 -10.91
CA PHE A 129 1.06 5.91 -11.84
C PHE A 129 1.81 5.34 -13.04
N THR A 130 1.50 5.82 -14.23
CA THR A 130 2.20 5.48 -15.47
C THR A 130 2.62 6.74 -16.21
N PRO A 131 3.63 6.68 -17.12
CA PRO A 131 4.02 7.84 -17.93
C PRO A 131 2.91 8.42 -18.81
N ASN A 132 1.85 7.68 -19.01
CA ASN A 132 0.71 8.04 -19.85
C ASN A 132 -0.55 8.42 -19.04
N PHE A 133 -0.35 8.81 -17.79
CA PHE A 133 -1.42 9.26 -16.91
C PHE A 133 -1.70 10.73 -17.11
#